data_65c99e7df686fc18c45cb50f07c510c3
#
_entry.id   65c99e7df686fc18c45cb50f07c510c3
#
_cell.length_a   1.000
_cell.length_b   1.000
_cell.length_c   1.000
_cell.angle_alpha   90.00
_cell.angle_beta   90.00
_cell.angle_gamma   90.00
#
_symmetry.space_group_name_H-M   'P 1'
#
loop_
_entity.id
_entity.type
_entity.pdbx_description
1 polymer ?
#
loop_
_entity_poly.entity_id
_entity_poly.type
_entity_poly.pdbx_seq_one_letter_code
_entity_poly.pdbx_strand_id
1 'polypeptide(L)'
;MDWKIELVAIPVTNVDRAKSFYVDQVGFHADHDHQVSDTLRFVQLTPPGSACSIVLGTGITTMPPGSQKGVQCVVADVEAARQQLLANGVPASDVDEQPWGSFVTFSDPDGNTWSLQQLPPWAAGSEATETGG
;
A
#
# COMPACT_ATOMS: atom_id res chain seq x y z
N MET A 1 -7.93 -8.04 -25.03
CA MET A 1 -6.70 -8.22 -24.22
C MET A 1 -6.90 -7.57 -22.88
N ASP A 2 -6.70 -8.31 -21.79
CA ASP A 2 -6.82 -7.77 -20.44
C ASP A 2 -5.50 -7.20 -19.97
N TRP A 3 -5.57 -6.06 -19.29
CA TRP A 3 -4.42 -5.42 -18.68
C TRP A 3 -4.61 -5.41 -17.17
N LYS A 4 -3.65 -5.96 -16.42
CA LYS A 4 -3.70 -6.01 -14.97
C LYS A 4 -2.41 -5.43 -14.42
N ILE A 5 -2.55 -4.55 -13.43
CA ILE A 5 -1.38 -3.99 -12.77
C ILE A 5 -0.81 -5.08 -11.85
N GLU A 6 0.42 -5.52 -12.12
CA GLU A 6 1.09 -6.55 -11.33
C GLU A 6 1.69 -5.98 -10.06
N LEU A 7 2.49 -4.94 -10.20
CA LEU A 7 3.14 -4.35 -9.04
C LEU A 7 3.55 -2.90 -9.29
N VAL A 8 3.76 -2.19 -8.17
CA VAL A 8 4.17 -0.79 -8.14
C VAL A 8 5.43 -0.70 -7.29
N ALA A 9 6.45 0.00 -7.79
CA ALA A 9 7.71 0.18 -7.06
C ALA A 9 7.56 1.22 -5.95
N ILE A 10 8.08 0.88 -4.77
CA ILE A 10 8.17 1.81 -3.63
C ILE A 10 9.65 2.02 -3.34
N PRO A 11 10.20 3.21 -3.63
CA PRO A 11 11.62 3.48 -3.45
C PRO A 11 11.96 3.70 -1.97
N VAL A 12 12.89 2.90 -1.44
CA VAL A 12 13.27 2.93 -0.03
C VAL A 12 14.79 2.92 0.11
N THR A 13 15.30 3.46 1.23
CA THR A 13 16.74 3.45 1.54
C THR A 13 17.19 2.16 2.21
N ASN A 14 16.35 1.62 3.10
CA ASN A 14 16.69 0.42 3.88
C ASN A 14 15.61 -0.63 3.64
N VAL A 15 15.95 -1.65 2.87
CA VAL A 15 15.00 -2.68 2.45
C VAL A 15 14.45 -3.47 3.63
N ASP A 16 15.32 -3.85 4.59
CA ASP A 16 14.89 -4.61 5.77
C ASP A 16 13.94 -3.81 6.64
N ARG A 17 14.23 -2.53 6.86
CA ARG A 17 13.36 -1.64 7.63
C ARG A 17 12.02 -1.46 6.93
N ALA A 18 12.02 -1.25 5.63
CA ALA A 18 10.80 -1.08 4.84
C ALA A 18 9.96 -2.36 4.85
N LYS A 19 10.59 -3.51 4.66
CA LYS A 19 9.89 -4.80 4.72
C LYS A 19 9.21 -5.01 6.07
N SER A 20 9.95 -4.76 7.17
CA SER A 20 9.38 -4.87 8.52
C SER A 20 8.21 -3.92 8.72
N PHE A 21 8.31 -2.69 8.24
CA PHE A 21 7.22 -1.73 8.32
C PHE A 21 5.96 -2.25 7.64
N TYR A 22 6.06 -2.64 6.38
CA TYR A 22 4.89 -3.07 5.61
C TYR A 22 4.32 -4.40 6.09
N VAL A 23 5.16 -5.34 6.48
CA VAL A 23 4.70 -6.67 6.94
C VAL A 23 4.20 -6.62 8.38
N ASP A 24 5.01 -6.09 9.30
CA ASP A 24 4.72 -6.19 10.73
C ASP A 24 3.77 -5.10 11.23
N GLN A 25 3.88 -3.89 10.70
CA GLN A 25 3.08 -2.76 11.17
C GLN A 25 1.84 -2.51 10.30
N VAL A 26 1.95 -2.61 8.97
CA VAL A 26 0.82 -2.40 8.06
C VAL A 26 0.05 -3.69 7.79
N GLY A 27 0.72 -4.82 7.79
CA GLY A 27 0.07 -6.12 7.67
C GLY A 27 0.06 -6.70 6.26
N PHE A 28 0.99 -6.27 5.40
CA PHE A 28 1.12 -6.84 4.05
C PHE A 28 1.73 -8.23 4.12
N HIS A 29 1.37 -9.07 3.15
CA HIS A 29 1.94 -10.41 3.02
C HIS A 29 3.24 -10.35 2.23
N ALA A 30 4.29 -11.03 2.73
CA ALA A 30 5.55 -11.15 2.02
C ALA A 30 5.50 -12.33 1.06
N ASP A 31 5.42 -12.05 -0.24
CA ASP A 31 5.34 -13.09 -1.27
C ASP A 31 6.71 -13.62 -1.65
N HIS A 32 7.66 -12.71 -1.86
CA HIS A 32 9.00 -13.04 -2.34
C HIS A 32 10.03 -12.12 -1.70
N ASP A 33 11.21 -12.65 -1.44
CA ASP A 33 12.38 -11.90 -1.01
C ASP A 33 13.61 -12.62 -1.53
N HIS A 34 14.20 -12.10 -2.62
CA HIS A 34 15.32 -12.72 -3.30
C HIS A 34 16.50 -11.78 -3.43
N GLN A 35 17.63 -12.15 -2.84
CA GLN A 35 18.91 -11.50 -3.09
C GLN A 35 19.49 -12.14 -4.35
N VAL A 36 19.32 -11.46 -5.48
CA VAL A 36 19.71 -11.99 -6.81
C VAL A 36 21.22 -11.84 -7.03
N SER A 37 21.78 -10.70 -6.59
CA SER A 37 23.20 -10.41 -6.69
C SER A 37 23.57 -9.40 -5.60
N ASP A 38 24.83 -8.97 -5.54
CA ASP A 38 25.26 -7.95 -4.59
C ASP A 38 24.55 -6.61 -4.79
N THR A 39 24.05 -6.36 -6.00
CA THR A 39 23.43 -5.08 -6.36
C THR A 39 21.95 -5.18 -6.64
N LEU A 40 21.36 -6.39 -6.57
CA LEU A 40 19.94 -6.59 -6.88
C LEU A 40 19.27 -7.46 -5.82
N ARG A 41 18.33 -6.86 -5.11
CA ARG A 41 17.43 -7.57 -4.20
C ARG A 41 16.00 -7.23 -4.57
N PHE A 42 15.16 -8.24 -4.68
CA PHE A 42 13.76 -8.11 -5.06
C PHE A 42 12.87 -8.58 -3.90
N VAL A 43 12.03 -7.68 -3.40
CA VAL A 43 11.07 -8.01 -2.33
C VAL A 43 9.67 -7.62 -2.82
N GLN A 44 8.79 -8.61 -2.92
CA GLN A 44 7.40 -8.40 -3.32
C GLN A 44 6.48 -8.60 -2.14
N LEU A 45 5.66 -7.59 -1.87
CA LEU A 45 4.69 -7.59 -0.78
C LEU A 45 3.31 -7.30 -1.34
N THR A 46 2.28 -7.94 -0.79
CA THR A 46 0.91 -7.77 -1.27
C THR A 46 -0.02 -7.36 -0.14
N PRO A 47 -0.76 -6.25 -0.28
CA PRO A 47 -1.84 -5.93 0.65
C PRO A 47 -2.88 -7.05 0.69
N PRO A 48 -3.44 -7.39 1.87
CA PRO A 48 -4.46 -8.43 1.94
C PRO A 48 -5.63 -8.15 0.98
N GLY A 49 -5.96 -9.14 0.18
CA GLY A 49 -7.07 -9.05 -0.78
C GLY A 49 -6.77 -8.30 -2.06
N SER A 50 -5.55 -7.78 -2.24
CA SER A 50 -5.18 -7.04 -3.44
C SER A 50 -4.64 -7.96 -4.52
N ALA A 51 -4.99 -7.68 -5.79
CA ALA A 51 -4.38 -8.34 -6.94
C ALA A 51 -3.06 -7.68 -7.33
N CYS A 52 -2.87 -6.41 -6.97
CA CYS A 52 -1.65 -5.65 -7.25
C CYS A 52 -0.73 -5.69 -6.02
N SER A 53 0.56 -5.90 -6.26
CA SER A 53 1.58 -5.93 -5.22
C SER A 53 2.44 -4.68 -5.24
N ILE A 54 3.28 -4.52 -4.24
CA ILE A 54 4.37 -3.55 -4.28
C ILE A 54 5.71 -4.28 -4.35
N VAL A 55 6.70 -3.63 -4.91
CA VAL A 55 8.07 -4.14 -4.93
C VAL A 55 9.00 -3.15 -4.24
N LEU A 56 9.79 -3.68 -3.31
CA LEU A 56 10.89 -2.98 -2.66
C LEU A 56 12.19 -3.66 -3.07
N GLY A 57 13.30 -2.98 -2.91
CA GLY A 57 14.55 -3.68 -3.11
C GLY A 57 15.71 -2.76 -3.42
N THR A 58 16.84 -3.40 -3.74
CA THR A 58 18.04 -2.74 -4.22
C THR A 58 18.13 -2.97 -5.72
N GLY A 59 18.37 -1.91 -6.49
CA GLY A 59 18.48 -2.00 -7.95
C GLY A 59 17.16 -2.20 -8.67
N ILE A 60 16.02 -1.97 -7.99
CA ILE A 60 14.68 -2.19 -8.54
C ILE A 60 14.18 -0.97 -9.30
N THR A 61 14.47 0.22 -8.81
CA THR A 61 13.97 1.46 -9.40
C THR A 61 15.02 2.56 -9.27
N THR A 62 14.97 3.53 -10.19
CA THR A 62 15.80 4.73 -10.11
C THR A 62 15.10 5.88 -9.41
N MET A 63 13.87 5.67 -8.95
CA MET A 63 13.14 6.70 -8.20
C MET A 63 13.88 7.03 -6.89
N PRO A 64 13.99 8.31 -6.53
CA PRO A 64 14.57 8.68 -5.24
C PRO A 64 13.78 8.06 -4.08
N PRO A 65 14.44 7.60 -3.01
CA PRO A 65 13.74 7.11 -1.83
C PRO A 65 12.73 8.13 -1.30
N GLY A 66 11.54 7.64 -0.95
CA GLY A 66 10.47 8.50 -0.42
C GLY A 66 9.69 9.26 -1.48
N SER A 67 9.97 9.07 -2.77
CA SER A 67 9.35 9.86 -3.83
C SER A 67 8.03 9.31 -4.34
N GLN A 68 7.60 8.13 -3.91
CA GLN A 68 6.30 7.59 -4.28
C GLN A 68 5.21 8.28 -3.45
N LYS A 69 4.31 8.99 -4.11
CA LYS A 69 3.27 9.76 -3.42
C LYS A 69 1.88 9.27 -3.82
N GLY A 70 1.05 9.03 -2.80
CA GLY A 70 -0.37 8.81 -3.03
C GLY A 70 -0.77 7.48 -3.62
N VAL A 71 -0.04 6.40 -3.34
CA VAL A 71 -0.56 5.06 -3.66
C VAL A 71 -1.84 4.87 -2.85
N GLN A 72 -2.91 4.49 -3.52
CA GLN A 72 -4.22 4.46 -2.88
C GLN A 72 -4.80 3.06 -2.85
N CYS A 73 -5.29 2.67 -1.68
CA CYS A 73 -5.96 1.40 -1.46
C CYS A 73 -7.40 1.64 -1.03
N VAL A 74 -8.32 0.82 -1.51
CA VAL A 74 -9.70 0.80 -1.03
C VAL A 74 -9.80 -0.15 0.15
N VAL A 75 -10.42 0.31 1.23
CA VAL A 75 -10.70 -0.49 2.42
C VAL A 75 -12.18 -0.44 2.74
N ALA A 76 -12.69 -1.46 3.43
CA ALA A 76 -14.10 -1.54 3.76
C ALA A 76 -14.50 -0.51 4.83
N ASP A 77 -13.61 -0.26 5.80
CA ASP A 77 -13.86 0.64 6.93
C ASP A 77 -12.57 1.40 7.23
N VAL A 78 -12.55 2.66 6.83
CA VAL A 78 -11.33 3.48 6.95
C VAL A 78 -11.01 3.83 8.40
N GLU A 79 -12.01 3.97 9.26
CA GLU A 79 -11.76 4.23 10.69
C GLU A 79 -11.17 3.00 11.39
N ALA A 80 -11.65 1.80 11.05
CA ALA A 80 -11.07 0.57 11.58
C ALA A 80 -9.62 0.40 11.12
N ALA A 81 -9.35 0.71 9.85
CA ALA A 81 -7.99 0.68 9.32
C ALA A 81 -7.09 1.69 10.02
N ARG A 82 -7.60 2.90 10.26
CA ARG A 82 -6.88 3.94 11.00
C ARG A 82 -6.51 3.47 12.40
N GLN A 83 -7.46 2.90 13.13
CA GLN A 83 -7.21 2.40 14.49
C GLN A 83 -6.17 1.27 14.49
N GLN A 84 -6.20 0.40 13.51
CA GLN A 84 -5.20 -0.67 13.39
C GLN A 84 -3.81 -0.10 13.14
N LEU A 85 -3.67 0.89 12.26
CA LEU A 85 -2.39 1.55 12.00
C LEU A 85 -1.85 2.19 13.28
N LEU A 86 -2.68 2.95 13.99
CA LEU A 86 -2.29 3.61 15.25
C LEU A 86 -1.88 2.58 16.30
N ALA A 87 -2.63 1.49 16.43
CA ALA A 87 -2.32 0.42 17.39
C ALA A 87 -0.98 -0.25 17.08
N ASN A 88 -0.59 -0.30 15.80
CA ASN A 88 0.68 -0.87 15.37
C ASN A 88 1.82 0.15 15.30
N GLY A 89 1.60 1.35 15.84
CA GLY A 89 2.63 2.37 15.93
C GLY A 89 2.84 3.17 14.64
N VAL A 90 1.90 3.12 13.70
CA VAL A 90 1.96 3.89 12.47
C VAL A 90 1.12 5.15 12.61
N PRO A 91 1.72 6.34 12.60
CA PRO A 91 0.94 7.58 12.60
C PRO A 91 0.03 7.63 11.37
N ALA A 92 -1.24 7.92 11.60
CA ALA A 92 -2.22 8.02 10.54
C ALA A 92 -3.03 9.30 10.73
N SER A 93 -3.44 9.91 9.62
CA SER A 93 -4.25 11.13 9.66
C SER A 93 -5.63 10.88 10.27
N ASP A 94 -6.32 11.95 10.64
CA ASP A 94 -7.75 11.88 10.91
C ASP A 94 -8.49 11.49 9.64
N VAL A 95 -9.71 10.99 9.79
CA VAL A 95 -10.56 10.69 8.63
C VAL A 95 -10.98 12.00 7.96
N ASP A 96 -10.72 12.09 6.65
CA ASP A 96 -11.11 13.21 5.82
C ASP A 96 -12.29 12.78 4.94
N GLU A 97 -13.46 13.33 5.20
CA GLU A 97 -14.68 12.98 4.48
C GLU A 97 -14.86 13.87 3.26
N GLN A 98 -14.98 13.25 2.09
CA GLN A 98 -15.20 13.90 0.81
C GLN A 98 -16.41 13.28 0.12
N PRO A 99 -17.03 13.97 -0.88
CA PRO A 99 -18.17 13.39 -1.59
C PRO A 99 -17.87 12.05 -2.27
N TRP A 100 -16.61 11.80 -2.65
CA TRP A 100 -16.19 10.58 -3.34
C TRP A 100 -15.58 9.53 -2.41
N GLY A 101 -15.61 9.73 -1.11
CA GLY A 101 -15.14 8.75 -0.13
C GLY A 101 -14.56 9.38 1.11
N SER A 102 -14.23 8.51 2.06
CA SER A 102 -13.53 8.91 3.29
C SER A 102 -12.10 8.42 3.22
N PHE A 103 -11.15 9.27 3.63
CA PHE A 103 -9.73 9.04 3.41
C PHE A 103 -8.92 9.11 4.70
N VAL A 104 -7.92 8.24 4.80
CA VAL A 104 -6.88 8.29 5.82
C VAL A 104 -5.54 8.16 5.11
N THR A 105 -4.56 8.96 5.52
CA THR A 105 -3.23 8.92 4.93
C THR A 105 -2.19 8.51 5.95
N PHE A 106 -1.14 7.86 5.48
CA PHE A 106 0.04 7.53 6.28
C PHE A 106 1.27 7.51 5.38
N SER A 107 2.45 7.44 6.00
CA SER A 107 3.72 7.38 5.27
C SER A 107 4.56 6.23 5.79
N ASP A 108 5.42 5.70 4.92
CA ASP A 108 6.43 4.75 5.35
C ASP A 108 7.65 5.48 5.95
N PRO A 109 8.66 4.76 6.47
CA PRO A 109 9.83 5.40 7.08
C PRO A 109 10.62 6.32 6.16
N ASP A 110 10.55 6.13 4.84
CA ASP A 110 11.23 6.97 3.87
C ASP A 110 10.40 8.16 3.41
N GLY A 111 9.12 8.22 3.79
CA GLY A 111 8.22 9.30 3.38
C GLY A 111 7.41 8.99 2.13
N ASN A 112 7.41 7.76 1.64
CA ASN A 112 6.45 7.35 0.62
C ASN A 112 5.05 7.41 1.21
N THR A 113 4.10 8.04 0.52
CA THR A 113 2.78 8.29 1.08
C THR A 113 1.73 7.36 0.51
N TRP A 114 0.81 6.99 1.39
CA TRP A 114 -0.32 6.12 1.11
C TRP A 114 -1.62 6.77 1.47
N SER A 115 -2.66 6.48 0.71
CA SER A 115 -4.03 6.91 1.00
C SER A 115 -4.91 5.68 1.09
N LEU A 116 -5.71 5.60 2.15
CA LEU A 116 -6.76 4.60 2.28
C LEU A 116 -8.08 5.27 1.99
N GLN A 117 -8.91 4.64 1.15
CA GLN A 117 -10.20 5.15 0.75
C GLN A 117 -11.29 4.17 1.13
N GLN A 118 -12.28 4.65 1.86
CA GLN A 118 -13.56 3.96 1.99
C GLN A 118 -14.51 4.58 0.97
N LEU A 119 -15.00 3.78 0.03
CA LEU A 119 -15.89 4.26 -1.00
C LEU A 119 -17.22 4.71 -0.40
N PRO A 120 -17.86 5.76 -0.96
CA PRO A 120 -19.20 6.13 -0.51
C PRO A 120 -20.21 5.03 -0.86
N PRO A 121 -21.35 4.95 -0.15
CA PRO A 121 -22.32 3.86 -0.35
C PRO A 121 -22.76 3.66 -1.80
N TRP A 122 -22.92 4.75 -2.56
CA TRP A 122 -23.32 4.67 -3.97
C TRP A 122 -22.24 4.08 -4.86
N ALA A 123 -20.97 4.38 -4.61
CA ALA A 123 -19.84 3.85 -5.38
C ALA A 123 -19.54 2.41 -4.98
N ALA A 124 -19.63 2.09 -3.69
CA ALA A 124 -19.44 0.72 -3.19
C ALA A 124 -20.50 -0.22 -3.78
N GLY A 125 -21.75 0.24 -3.88
CA GLY A 125 -22.81 -0.53 -4.49
C GLY A 125 -22.57 -0.77 -5.98
N SER A 126 -22.15 0.25 -6.71
CA SER A 126 -21.80 0.13 -8.13
C SER A 126 -20.65 -0.83 -8.35
N GLU A 127 -19.63 -0.74 -7.54
CA GLU A 127 -18.47 -1.63 -7.62
C GLU A 127 -18.83 -3.06 -7.31
N ALA A 128 -19.64 -3.29 -6.30
CA ALA A 128 -20.14 -4.62 -5.98
C ALA A 128 -20.93 -5.22 -7.15
N THR A 129 -21.72 -4.41 -7.85
CA THR A 129 -22.47 -4.84 -9.02
C THR A 129 -21.54 -5.23 -10.16
N GLU A 130 -20.52 -4.43 -10.43
CA GLU A 130 -19.52 -4.74 -11.46
C GLU A 130 -18.78 -6.03 -11.13
N THR A 131 -18.41 -6.22 -9.89
CA THR A 131 -17.72 -7.42 -9.43
C THR A 131 -18.62 -8.64 -9.57
N GLY A 132 -19.91 -8.49 -9.30
CA GLY A 132 -20.89 -9.55 -9.42
C GLY A 132 -21.24 -9.90 -10.86
N GLY A 133 -20.93 -9.01 -11.77
CA GLY A 133 -21.15 -9.25 -13.21
C GLY A 133 -19.96 -9.97 -13.84
#